data_9aad95013b17a234a583ca014e8215b7
#
_entry.id   9aad95013b17a234a583ca014e8215b7
#
_cell.length_a   1.000
_cell.length_b   1.000
_cell.length_c   1.000
_cell.angle_alpha   90.00
_cell.angle_beta   90.00
_cell.angle_gamma   90.00
#
_symmetry.space_group_name_H-M   'P 1'
#
loop_
_entity.id
_entity.type
_entity.pdbx_description
1 polymer ?
#
loop_
_entity_poly.entity_id
_entity_poly.type
_entity_poly.pdbx_seq_one_letter_code
_entity_poly.pdbx_strand_id
1 'polypeptide(L)'
;MRPSTLASASAELAPAHAVPDPPLQRRSTIAAILARPSGKAGLVFLLLTLVVAFLAPYLARTDPFALSGTPLAPPTLAHLMGTDALGRDLLSGVVHGARASLMIASAVAAVALACGTAIGLVVGYRGGLLDDALSRTTELFQAMPRLFLVAVVIALFGPGVDRLVLTLGLTSWPVLARVVRSEVLSTRNAEFVLAAEALGASPTYIAWRVLLPNVLPSVAVMVGLLFGQVLLTEASLGFLGLGDPNTLSWGLLVGASQGFLRVAWWLAVFPGLAITIAILAFNLLADALSAALGGR
;
A
#
# COMPACT_ATOMS: atom_id res chain seq x y z
N MET A 1 79.43 -37.71 -7.60
CA MET A 1 78.56 -36.51 -7.73
C MET A 1 77.26 -36.85 -7.12
N ARG A 2 76.88 -36.14 -6.03
CA ARG A 2 75.66 -36.37 -5.27
C ARG A 2 74.52 -35.50 -5.83
N PRO A 3 73.26 -36.00 -5.97
CA PRO A 3 72.11 -35.13 -6.15
C PRO A 3 71.53 -34.75 -4.78
N SER A 4 71.32 -33.45 -4.61
CA SER A 4 70.75 -32.80 -3.46
C SER A 4 69.28 -33.05 -3.40
N THR A 5 68.87 -33.48 -2.21
CA THR A 5 67.46 -33.57 -1.72
C THR A 5 66.85 -32.19 -1.58
N LEU A 6 65.82 -31.88 -2.42
CA LEU A 6 64.89 -30.79 -2.12
C LEU A 6 63.71 -31.38 -1.34
N ALA A 7 63.75 -31.17 -0.04
CA ALA A 7 62.59 -31.42 0.82
C ALA A 7 61.54 -30.36 0.55
N SER A 8 60.40 -30.78 -0.02
CA SER A 8 59.20 -30.00 -0.17
C SER A 8 58.59 -29.79 1.22
N ALA A 9 58.66 -28.60 1.74
CA ALA A 9 57.89 -28.16 2.90
C ALA A 9 56.46 -27.94 2.43
N SER A 10 55.61 -28.95 2.57
CA SER A 10 54.17 -28.84 2.51
C SER A 10 53.73 -28.07 3.77
N ALA A 11 53.63 -26.75 3.64
CA ALA A 11 52.94 -25.94 4.66
C ALA A 11 51.48 -26.36 4.65
N GLU A 12 51.12 -27.15 5.65
CA GLU A 12 49.77 -27.53 6.01
C GLU A 12 49.01 -26.24 6.42
N LEU A 13 48.26 -25.66 5.44
CA LEU A 13 47.34 -24.57 5.70
C LEU A 13 46.26 -25.12 6.64
N ALA A 14 46.45 -24.89 7.94
CA ALA A 14 45.39 -25.13 8.92
C ALA A 14 44.13 -24.40 8.44
N PRO A 15 42.95 -25.03 8.48
CA PRO A 15 41.69 -24.35 8.11
C PRO A 15 41.53 -23.15 9.00
N ALA A 16 41.48 -21.97 8.40
CA ALA A 16 41.16 -20.75 9.10
C ALA A 16 39.86 -21.01 9.90
N HIS A 17 39.98 -21.02 11.21
CA HIS A 17 38.81 -21.05 12.08
C HIS A 17 37.89 -19.91 11.66
N ALA A 18 36.80 -20.25 10.96
CA ALA A 18 35.74 -19.31 10.68
C ALA A 18 35.28 -18.78 12.02
N VAL A 19 35.64 -17.54 12.32
CA VAL A 19 35.08 -16.82 13.47
C VAL A 19 33.55 -16.89 13.30
N PRO A 20 32.80 -17.48 14.24
CA PRO A 20 31.35 -17.50 14.12
C PRO A 20 30.88 -16.06 14.00
N ASP A 21 30.19 -15.74 12.93
CA ASP A 21 29.55 -14.44 12.80
C ASP A 21 28.74 -14.18 14.08
N PRO A 22 28.87 -13.01 14.71
CA PRO A 22 28.12 -12.69 15.91
C PRO A 22 26.64 -12.90 15.61
N PRO A 23 25.86 -13.49 16.53
CA PRO A 23 24.45 -13.77 16.27
C PRO A 23 23.78 -12.47 15.87
N LEU A 24 23.30 -12.45 14.61
CA LEU A 24 22.56 -11.31 14.08
C LEU A 24 21.41 -11.05 15.04
N GLN A 25 21.55 -10.02 15.88
CA GLN A 25 20.50 -9.59 16.78
C GLN A 25 19.28 -9.29 15.91
N ARG A 26 18.29 -10.17 15.93
CA ARG A 26 16.97 -9.97 15.30
C ARG A 26 16.30 -8.78 15.99
N ARG A 27 16.70 -7.56 15.63
CA ARG A 27 15.92 -6.38 16.01
C ARG A 27 14.52 -6.60 15.48
N SER A 28 13.50 -6.45 16.32
CA SER A 28 12.13 -6.55 15.86
C SER A 28 11.94 -5.55 14.70
N THR A 29 11.20 -5.92 13.67
CA THR A 29 10.95 -5.05 12.52
C THR A 29 10.41 -3.68 12.96
N ILE A 30 9.59 -3.68 14.02
CA ILE A 30 9.08 -2.45 14.64
C ILE A 30 10.20 -1.58 15.20
N ALA A 31 11.15 -2.16 15.92
CA ALA A 31 12.30 -1.40 16.46
C ALA A 31 13.17 -0.83 15.33
N ALA A 32 13.33 -1.55 14.21
CA ALA A 32 14.05 -1.08 13.04
C ALA A 32 13.32 0.08 12.32
N ILE A 33 12.00 0.03 12.22
CA ILE A 33 11.17 1.13 11.70
C ILE A 33 11.29 2.35 12.61
N LEU A 34 11.15 2.17 13.93
CA LEU A 34 11.22 3.25 14.92
C LEU A 34 12.62 3.85 15.08
N ALA A 35 13.68 3.14 14.68
CA ALA A 35 15.03 3.67 14.67
C ALA A 35 15.25 4.75 13.58
N ARG A 36 14.38 4.80 12.55
CA ARG A 36 14.48 5.71 11.41
C ARG A 36 13.58 6.93 11.58
N PRO A 37 14.06 8.15 11.24
CA PRO A 37 13.20 9.35 11.28
C PRO A 37 11.95 9.23 10.38
N SER A 38 12.10 8.67 9.17
CA SER A 38 10.99 8.43 8.26
C SER A 38 9.94 7.48 8.83
N GLY A 39 10.38 6.41 9.52
CA GLY A 39 9.48 5.47 10.17
C GLY A 39 8.68 6.08 11.32
N LYS A 40 9.35 6.92 12.14
CA LYS A 40 8.66 7.67 13.21
C LYS A 40 7.64 8.65 12.63
N ALA A 41 8.04 9.45 11.63
CA ALA A 41 7.15 10.40 10.99
C ALA A 41 5.95 9.72 10.31
N GLY A 42 6.21 8.64 9.56
CA GLY A 42 5.16 7.86 8.93
C GLY A 42 4.17 7.27 9.95
N LEU A 43 4.68 6.73 11.07
CA LEU A 43 3.82 6.21 12.14
C LEU A 43 3.00 7.31 12.80
N VAL A 44 3.59 8.47 13.09
CA VAL A 44 2.87 9.61 13.67
C VAL A 44 1.75 10.08 12.75
N PHE A 45 2.02 10.27 11.46
CA PHE A 45 1.01 10.69 10.48
C PHE A 45 -0.08 9.63 10.30
N LEU A 46 0.28 8.35 10.28
CA LEU A 46 -0.71 7.27 10.20
C LEU A 46 -1.59 7.23 11.44
N LEU A 47 -1.01 7.28 12.63
CA LEU A 47 -1.77 7.31 13.87
C LEU A 47 -2.68 8.52 13.94
N LEU A 48 -2.19 9.71 13.56
CA LEU A 48 -3.00 10.92 13.48
C LEU A 48 -4.20 10.71 12.54
N THR A 49 -3.97 10.20 11.33
CA THR A 49 -5.03 9.95 10.35
C THR A 49 -6.05 8.94 10.86
N LEU A 50 -5.59 7.85 11.49
CA LEU A 50 -6.47 6.84 12.08
C LEU A 50 -7.26 7.38 13.27
N VAL A 51 -6.61 8.14 14.17
CA VAL A 51 -7.28 8.78 15.30
C VAL A 51 -8.37 9.72 14.82
N VAL A 52 -8.08 10.56 13.81
CA VAL A 52 -9.08 11.44 13.19
C VAL A 52 -10.24 10.63 12.61
N ALA A 53 -9.96 9.54 11.88
CA ALA A 53 -10.99 8.71 11.28
C ALA A 53 -11.87 7.99 12.33
N PHE A 54 -11.27 7.47 13.43
CA PHE A 54 -12.00 6.78 14.49
C PHE A 54 -12.79 7.74 15.39
N LEU A 55 -12.19 8.88 15.71
CA LEU A 55 -12.80 9.90 16.55
C LEU A 55 -13.68 10.89 15.75
N ALA A 56 -13.91 10.64 14.45
CA ALA A 56 -14.71 11.49 13.58
C ALA A 56 -16.05 11.93 14.23
N PRO A 57 -16.87 11.02 14.82
CA PRO A 57 -18.13 11.44 15.46
C PRO A 57 -17.97 12.38 16.65
N TYR A 58 -16.80 12.40 17.29
CA TYR A 58 -16.50 13.25 18.45
C TYR A 58 -15.75 14.53 18.07
N LEU A 59 -14.96 14.50 17.00
CA LEU A 59 -14.20 15.65 16.51
C LEU A 59 -15.05 16.56 15.63
N ALA A 60 -16.02 16.00 14.92
CA ALA A 60 -16.96 16.78 14.15
C ALA A 60 -17.90 17.55 15.08
N ARG A 61 -17.95 18.88 14.91
CA ARG A 61 -18.81 19.74 15.71
C ARG A 61 -20.27 19.62 15.32
N THR A 62 -20.54 19.26 14.07
CA THR A 62 -21.88 19.16 13.48
C THR A 62 -21.96 17.92 12.60
N ASP A 63 -23.16 17.45 12.32
CA ASP A 63 -23.39 16.46 11.27
C ASP A 63 -22.81 17.00 9.94
N PRO A 64 -21.99 16.22 9.22
CA PRO A 64 -21.33 16.67 7.99
C PRO A 64 -22.33 17.05 6.88
N PHE A 65 -23.59 16.62 6.98
CA PHE A 65 -24.65 16.97 6.03
C PHE A 65 -25.56 18.11 6.53
N ALA A 66 -25.43 18.56 7.79
CA ALA A 66 -26.21 19.62 8.32
C ALA A 66 -25.79 21.00 7.77
N LEU A 67 -26.79 21.83 7.44
CA LEU A 67 -26.58 23.21 7.05
C LEU A 67 -26.32 24.03 8.33
N SER A 68 -25.04 24.41 8.53
CA SER A 68 -24.61 25.01 9.82
C SER A 68 -24.15 26.46 9.71
N GLY A 69 -23.98 26.97 8.49
CA GLY A 69 -23.47 28.32 8.24
C GLY A 69 -23.96 28.93 6.94
N THR A 70 -23.44 30.10 6.63
CA THR A 70 -23.64 30.73 5.29
C THR A 70 -22.83 29.99 4.24
N PRO A 71 -23.36 29.79 3.01
CA PRO A 71 -22.62 29.18 1.92
C PRO A 71 -21.31 29.91 1.63
N LEU A 72 -20.24 29.14 1.35
CA LEU A 72 -18.90 29.62 0.98
C LEU A 72 -18.31 30.63 1.99
N ALA A 73 -18.62 30.48 3.28
CA ALA A 73 -18.00 31.30 4.31
C ALA A 73 -16.53 30.88 4.52
N PRO A 74 -15.59 31.86 4.60
CA PRO A 74 -14.18 31.58 4.82
C PRO A 74 -13.95 30.98 6.22
N PRO A 75 -12.76 30.40 6.49
CA PRO A 75 -12.38 29.89 7.80
C PRO A 75 -12.56 30.95 8.90
N THR A 76 -13.27 30.57 9.97
CA THR A 76 -13.57 31.38 11.16
C THR A 76 -13.45 30.52 12.41
N LEU A 77 -13.54 31.13 13.61
CA LEU A 77 -13.57 30.36 14.87
C LEU A 77 -14.82 29.47 15.00
N ALA A 78 -15.92 29.81 14.34
CA ALA A 78 -17.13 28.99 14.29
C ALA A 78 -16.96 27.83 13.32
N HIS A 79 -16.32 28.06 12.17
CA HIS A 79 -16.06 27.10 11.10
C HIS A 79 -14.56 27.12 10.78
N LEU A 80 -13.75 26.29 11.45
CA LEU A 80 -12.29 26.33 11.39
C LEU A 80 -11.73 26.11 9.99
N MET A 81 -12.42 25.35 9.14
CA MET A 81 -12.06 25.14 7.73
C MET A 81 -13.00 25.84 6.76
N GLY A 82 -13.91 26.71 7.28
CA GLY A 82 -14.93 27.35 6.46
C GLY A 82 -16.12 26.45 6.17
N THR A 83 -16.99 26.89 5.26
CA THR A 83 -18.19 26.15 4.84
C THR A 83 -18.15 25.84 3.35
N ASP A 84 -18.92 24.81 2.94
CA ASP A 84 -19.09 24.43 1.55
C ASP A 84 -20.14 25.29 0.81
N ALA A 85 -20.42 24.95 -0.46
CA ALA A 85 -21.38 25.64 -1.30
C ALA A 85 -22.83 25.57 -0.77
N LEU A 86 -23.13 24.65 0.13
CA LEU A 86 -24.42 24.48 0.79
C LEU A 86 -24.44 25.05 2.21
N GLY A 87 -23.34 25.59 2.71
CA GLY A 87 -23.21 26.07 4.08
C GLY A 87 -22.95 24.95 5.10
N ARG A 88 -22.44 23.79 4.69
CA ARG A 88 -22.04 22.70 5.58
C ARG A 88 -20.64 22.95 6.14
N ASP A 89 -20.37 22.51 7.36
CA ASP A 89 -19.05 22.65 7.98
C ASP A 89 -18.00 21.75 7.30
N LEU A 90 -16.97 22.37 6.71
CA LEU A 90 -15.94 21.63 5.98
C LEU A 90 -15.07 20.78 6.89
N LEU A 91 -14.78 21.21 8.13
CA LEU A 91 -14.03 20.42 9.10
C LEU A 91 -14.73 19.09 9.36
N SER A 92 -16.03 19.13 9.62
CA SER A 92 -16.85 17.93 9.82
C SER A 92 -16.82 17.03 8.58
N GLY A 93 -16.85 17.63 7.37
CA GLY A 93 -16.71 16.91 6.11
C GLY A 93 -15.36 16.22 5.97
N VAL A 94 -14.25 16.91 6.23
CA VAL A 94 -12.88 16.36 6.12
C VAL A 94 -12.63 15.23 7.12
N VAL A 95 -13.12 15.41 8.36
CA VAL A 95 -12.94 14.40 9.43
C VAL A 95 -13.72 13.11 9.13
N HIS A 96 -14.99 13.23 8.70
CA HIS A 96 -15.79 12.06 8.30
C HIS A 96 -15.28 11.45 6.99
N GLY A 97 -14.80 12.27 6.05
CA GLY A 97 -14.20 11.84 4.80
C GLY A 97 -12.98 10.95 4.99
N ALA A 98 -12.22 11.15 6.08
CA ALA A 98 -11.11 10.28 6.45
C ALA A 98 -11.54 8.81 6.57
N ARG A 99 -12.66 8.56 7.24
CA ARG A 99 -13.18 7.20 7.45
C ARG A 99 -13.55 6.53 6.13
N ALA A 100 -14.27 7.24 5.25
CA ALA A 100 -14.67 6.70 3.96
C ALA A 100 -13.48 6.44 3.04
N SER A 101 -12.56 7.42 2.88
CA SER A 101 -11.39 7.26 2.01
C SER A 101 -10.45 6.15 2.49
N LEU A 102 -10.19 6.03 3.80
CA LEU A 102 -9.39 4.94 4.34
C LEU A 102 -10.08 3.57 4.19
N MET A 103 -11.39 3.50 4.35
CA MET A 103 -12.16 2.27 4.15
C MET A 103 -12.08 1.80 2.69
N ILE A 104 -12.27 2.73 1.73
CA ILE A 104 -12.14 2.43 0.30
C ILE A 104 -10.71 1.92 0.00
N ALA A 105 -9.68 2.64 0.44
CA ALA A 105 -8.29 2.25 0.21
C ALA A 105 -7.97 0.88 0.83
N SER A 106 -8.47 0.61 2.04
CA SER A 106 -8.29 -0.69 2.71
C SER A 106 -8.97 -1.82 1.97
N ALA A 107 -10.20 -1.62 1.49
CA ALA A 107 -10.95 -2.61 0.75
C ALA A 107 -10.29 -2.94 -0.60
N VAL A 108 -9.84 -1.91 -1.35
CA VAL A 108 -9.09 -2.08 -2.59
C VAL A 108 -7.79 -2.86 -2.34
N ALA A 109 -7.03 -2.46 -1.32
CA ALA A 109 -5.79 -3.12 -0.96
C ALA A 109 -6.02 -4.58 -0.55
N ALA A 110 -7.10 -4.89 0.19
CA ALA A 110 -7.45 -6.26 0.56
C ALA A 110 -7.76 -7.14 -0.66
N VAL A 111 -8.54 -6.65 -1.62
CA VAL A 111 -8.82 -7.38 -2.87
C VAL A 111 -7.54 -7.60 -3.68
N ALA A 112 -6.74 -6.55 -3.89
CA ALA A 112 -5.49 -6.65 -4.62
C ALA A 112 -4.50 -7.61 -3.94
N LEU A 113 -4.40 -7.55 -2.59
CA LEU A 113 -3.55 -8.41 -1.79
C LEU A 113 -3.96 -9.87 -1.91
N ALA A 114 -5.24 -10.18 -1.74
CA ALA A 114 -5.74 -11.55 -1.81
C ALA A 114 -5.48 -12.16 -3.20
N CYS A 115 -5.89 -11.47 -4.26
CA CYS A 115 -5.72 -11.95 -5.63
C CYS A 115 -4.24 -11.98 -6.04
N GLY A 116 -3.51 -10.89 -5.81
CA GLY A 116 -2.12 -10.75 -6.24
C GLY A 116 -1.18 -11.73 -5.54
N THR A 117 -1.35 -11.91 -4.23
CA THR A 117 -0.54 -12.87 -3.45
C THR A 117 -0.83 -14.31 -3.86
N ALA A 118 -2.11 -14.70 -3.96
CA ALA A 118 -2.48 -16.05 -4.33
C ALA A 118 -1.96 -16.41 -5.73
N ILE A 119 -2.19 -15.55 -6.71
CA ILE A 119 -1.77 -15.77 -8.10
C ILE A 119 -0.24 -15.75 -8.20
N GLY A 120 0.41 -14.73 -7.63
CA GLY A 120 1.87 -14.59 -7.69
C GLY A 120 2.62 -15.75 -7.03
N LEU A 121 2.09 -16.25 -5.90
CA LEU A 121 2.64 -17.40 -5.18
C LEU A 121 2.55 -18.68 -6.01
N VAL A 122 1.37 -18.99 -6.56
CA VAL A 122 1.15 -20.20 -7.38
C VAL A 122 1.99 -20.17 -8.65
N VAL A 123 1.99 -19.05 -9.34
CA VAL A 123 2.72 -18.90 -10.61
C VAL A 123 4.23 -18.88 -10.40
N GLY A 124 4.71 -18.16 -9.38
CA GLY A 124 6.14 -18.12 -9.05
C GLY A 124 6.70 -19.49 -8.65
N TYR A 125 5.88 -20.31 -7.95
CA TYR A 125 6.30 -21.66 -7.55
C TYR A 125 6.25 -22.65 -8.70
N ARG A 126 5.16 -22.70 -9.49
CA ARG A 126 4.99 -23.68 -10.58
C ARG A 126 5.74 -23.30 -11.86
N GLY A 127 5.77 -22.03 -12.22
CA GLY A 127 6.39 -21.55 -13.48
C GLY A 127 5.69 -22.06 -14.75
N GLY A 128 6.43 -22.14 -15.84
CA GLY A 128 5.97 -22.69 -17.11
C GLY A 128 4.81 -21.91 -17.75
N LEU A 129 3.84 -22.62 -18.33
CA LEU A 129 2.69 -22.02 -19.01
C LEU A 129 1.85 -21.07 -18.14
N LEU A 130 1.81 -21.32 -16.82
CA LEU A 130 1.12 -20.41 -15.90
C LEU A 130 1.82 -19.06 -15.80
N ASP A 131 3.13 -19.06 -15.90
CA ASP A 131 3.94 -17.87 -15.90
C ASP A 131 3.73 -17.02 -17.16
N ASP A 132 3.72 -17.66 -18.33
CA ASP A 132 3.40 -17.00 -19.59
C ASP A 132 1.98 -16.42 -19.58
N ALA A 133 1.01 -17.17 -19.07
CA ALA A 133 -0.36 -16.72 -18.94
C ALA A 133 -0.49 -15.50 -17.99
N LEU A 134 0.20 -15.50 -16.85
CA LEU A 134 0.24 -14.37 -15.93
C LEU A 134 0.83 -13.14 -16.61
N SER A 135 1.99 -13.30 -17.28
CA SER A 135 2.66 -12.19 -17.96
C SER A 135 1.75 -11.53 -18.97
N ARG A 136 1.10 -12.31 -19.84
CA ARG A 136 0.17 -11.79 -20.85
C ARG A 136 -1.05 -11.13 -20.22
N THR A 137 -1.62 -11.75 -19.17
CA THR A 137 -2.77 -11.16 -18.46
C THR A 137 -2.39 -9.84 -17.80
N THR A 138 -1.23 -9.77 -17.15
CA THR A 138 -0.78 -8.52 -16.52
C THR A 138 -0.49 -7.42 -17.53
N GLU A 139 0.03 -7.75 -18.72
CA GLU A 139 0.23 -6.80 -19.82
C GLU A 139 -1.10 -6.22 -20.30
N LEU A 140 -2.13 -7.04 -20.48
CA LEU A 140 -3.47 -6.59 -20.88
C LEU A 140 -4.06 -5.60 -19.85
N PHE A 141 -3.99 -5.92 -18.55
CA PHE A 141 -4.48 -5.01 -17.49
C PHE A 141 -3.72 -3.70 -17.43
N GLN A 142 -2.42 -3.70 -17.74
CA GLN A 142 -1.59 -2.49 -17.70
C GLN A 142 -1.68 -1.65 -18.98
N ALA A 143 -2.08 -2.23 -20.10
CA ALA A 143 -2.32 -1.49 -21.33
C ALA A 143 -3.53 -0.55 -21.21
N MET A 144 -4.49 -0.86 -20.32
CA MET A 144 -5.68 -0.04 -20.12
C MET A 144 -5.45 1.03 -19.04
N PRO A 145 -5.72 2.33 -19.33
CA PRO A 145 -5.68 3.37 -18.32
C PRO A 145 -6.72 3.11 -17.22
N ARG A 146 -6.27 2.96 -15.97
CA ARG A 146 -7.15 2.63 -14.83
C ARG A 146 -8.33 3.59 -14.68
N LEU A 147 -8.07 4.89 -14.80
CA LEU A 147 -9.12 5.91 -14.70
C LEU A 147 -10.21 5.71 -15.76
N PHE A 148 -9.80 5.36 -17.00
CA PHE A 148 -10.75 5.09 -18.07
C PHE A 148 -11.61 3.86 -17.76
N LEU A 149 -11.01 2.79 -17.26
CA LEU A 149 -11.72 1.56 -16.92
C LEU A 149 -12.73 1.79 -15.79
N VAL A 150 -12.37 2.53 -14.76
CA VAL A 150 -13.30 2.93 -13.68
C VAL A 150 -14.43 3.81 -14.25
N ALA A 151 -14.11 4.78 -15.11
CA ALA A 151 -15.10 5.64 -15.75
C ALA A 151 -16.12 4.84 -16.57
N VAL A 152 -15.67 3.84 -17.33
CA VAL A 152 -16.56 2.94 -18.09
C VAL A 152 -17.47 2.13 -17.16
N VAL A 153 -16.92 1.57 -16.08
CA VAL A 153 -17.72 0.81 -15.10
C VAL A 153 -18.78 1.70 -14.45
N ILE A 154 -18.41 2.92 -14.05
CA ILE A 154 -19.36 3.88 -13.46
C ILE A 154 -20.40 4.33 -14.47
N ALA A 155 -20.03 4.53 -15.75
CA ALA A 155 -20.97 4.89 -16.81
C ALA A 155 -22.01 3.79 -17.09
N LEU A 156 -21.62 2.51 -17.00
CA LEU A 156 -22.49 1.38 -17.28
C LEU A 156 -23.36 0.97 -16.08
N PHE A 157 -22.80 1.03 -14.87
CA PHE A 157 -23.43 0.48 -13.65
C PHE A 157 -23.81 1.54 -12.62
N GLY A 158 -23.50 2.82 -12.90
CA GLY A 158 -23.69 3.93 -11.98
C GLY A 158 -22.57 4.05 -10.93
N PRO A 159 -22.49 5.18 -10.20
CA PRO A 159 -21.53 5.39 -9.14
C PRO A 159 -21.84 4.50 -7.93
N GLY A 160 -20.79 4.09 -7.20
CA GLY A 160 -20.90 3.27 -5.99
C GLY A 160 -19.55 2.83 -5.48
N VAL A 161 -19.40 2.81 -4.15
CA VAL A 161 -18.15 2.40 -3.48
C VAL A 161 -17.78 0.95 -3.82
N ASP A 162 -18.77 0.06 -3.89
CA ASP A 162 -18.59 -1.35 -4.26
C ASP A 162 -17.96 -1.52 -5.64
N ARG A 163 -18.47 -0.80 -6.63
CA ARG A 163 -17.97 -0.82 -8.01
C ARG A 163 -16.57 -0.24 -8.12
N LEU A 164 -16.34 0.85 -7.40
CA LEU A 164 -15.03 1.48 -7.32
C LEU A 164 -14.01 0.54 -6.68
N VAL A 165 -14.34 -0.08 -5.54
CA VAL A 165 -13.47 -1.03 -4.82
C VAL A 165 -13.17 -2.25 -5.69
N LEU A 166 -14.18 -2.85 -6.30
CA LEU A 166 -13.99 -4.02 -7.17
C LEU A 166 -13.14 -3.68 -8.40
N THR A 167 -13.44 -2.57 -9.08
CA THR A 167 -12.69 -2.18 -10.28
C THR A 167 -11.23 -1.86 -9.95
N LEU A 168 -10.98 -1.05 -8.93
CA LEU A 168 -9.62 -0.72 -8.52
C LEU A 168 -8.88 -1.94 -7.94
N GLY A 169 -9.53 -2.76 -7.14
CA GLY A 169 -8.94 -3.98 -6.57
C GLY A 169 -8.54 -4.98 -7.65
N LEU A 170 -9.48 -5.27 -8.56
CA LEU A 170 -9.26 -6.20 -9.68
C LEU A 170 -8.32 -5.65 -10.77
N THR A 171 -8.00 -4.38 -10.79
CA THR A 171 -6.98 -3.80 -11.68
C THR A 171 -5.64 -3.56 -11.00
N SER A 172 -5.57 -3.70 -9.66
CA SER A 172 -4.34 -3.50 -8.89
C SER A 172 -3.58 -4.80 -8.60
N TRP A 173 -4.24 -5.98 -8.62
CA TRP A 173 -3.61 -7.26 -8.34
C TRP A 173 -2.40 -7.60 -9.25
N PRO A 174 -2.33 -7.19 -10.56
CA PRO A 174 -1.23 -7.59 -11.42
C PRO A 174 0.14 -7.09 -10.94
N VAL A 175 0.19 -5.88 -10.40
CA VAL A 175 1.43 -5.31 -9.85
C VAL A 175 1.91 -6.14 -8.66
N LEU A 176 0.99 -6.46 -7.74
CA LEU A 176 1.28 -7.25 -6.56
C LEU A 176 1.69 -8.69 -6.92
N ALA A 177 0.96 -9.31 -7.86
CA ALA A 177 1.29 -10.67 -8.34
C ALA A 177 2.69 -10.77 -8.92
N ARG A 178 3.15 -9.76 -9.67
CA ARG A 178 4.53 -9.74 -10.21
C ARG A 178 5.58 -9.62 -9.12
N VAL A 179 5.35 -8.81 -8.09
CA VAL A 179 6.28 -8.69 -6.97
C VAL A 179 6.35 -10.01 -6.20
N VAL A 180 5.20 -10.59 -5.84
CA VAL A 180 5.14 -11.89 -5.17
C VAL A 180 5.82 -12.98 -6.00
N ARG A 181 5.54 -13.04 -7.30
CA ARG A 181 6.20 -13.97 -8.23
C ARG A 181 7.71 -13.81 -8.22
N SER A 182 8.22 -12.59 -8.31
CA SER A 182 9.66 -12.31 -8.31
C SER A 182 10.32 -12.78 -7.02
N GLU A 183 9.72 -12.52 -5.88
CA GLU A 183 10.20 -12.95 -4.56
C GLU A 183 10.17 -14.49 -4.43
N VAL A 184 9.12 -15.14 -4.92
CA VAL A 184 9.03 -16.60 -4.92
C VAL A 184 10.13 -17.21 -5.82
N LEU A 185 10.35 -16.66 -7.01
CA LEU A 185 11.40 -17.13 -7.91
C LEU A 185 12.80 -17.01 -7.31
N SER A 186 13.08 -15.96 -6.55
CA SER A 186 14.38 -15.77 -5.87
C SER A 186 14.57 -16.73 -4.69
N THR A 187 13.46 -17.16 -4.06
CA THR A 187 13.50 -17.91 -2.80
C THR A 187 13.26 -19.42 -3.00
N ARG A 188 12.58 -19.84 -4.07
CA ARG A 188 12.16 -21.24 -4.27
C ARG A 188 13.30 -22.25 -4.31
N ASN A 189 14.51 -21.81 -4.70
CA ASN A 189 15.69 -22.67 -4.75
C ASN A 189 16.56 -22.55 -3.48
N ALA A 190 16.10 -21.87 -2.44
CA ALA A 190 16.84 -21.74 -1.18
C ALA A 190 16.90 -23.10 -0.44
N GLU A 191 17.96 -23.32 0.34
CA GLU A 191 18.22 -24.59 1.03
C GLU A 191 17.06 -25.06 1.91
N PHE A 192 16.39 -24.14 2.60
CA PHE A 192 15.25 -24.50 3.45
C PHE A 192 14.02 -24.97 2.66
N VAL A 193 13.85 -24.51 1.40
CA VAL A 193 12.78 -25.00 0.52
C VAL A 193 13.12 -26.38 0.01
N LEU A 194 14.38 -26.58 -0.47
CA LEU A 194 14.86 -27.89 -0.92
C LEU A 194 14.84 -28.93 0.20
N ALA A 195 15.16 -28.53 1.43
CA ALA A 195 15.04 -29.41 2.59
C ALA A 195 13.59 -29.83 2.85
N ALA A 196 12.63 -28.93 2.74
CA ALA A 196 11.21 -29.24 2.87
C ALA A 196 10.74 -30.21 1.75
N GLU A 197 11.20 -30.02 0.52
CA GLU A 197 10.92 -30.94 -0.59
C GLU A 197 11.51 -32.32 -0.35
N ALA A 198 12.77 -32.41 0.10
CA ALA A 198 13.43 -33.68 0.43
C ALA A 198 12.72 -34.44 1.55
N LEU A 199 12.06 -33.74 2.47
CA LEU A 199 11.23 -34.33 3.52
C LEU A 199 9.82 -34.72 3.05
N GLY A 200 9.52 -34.56 1.75
CA GLY A 200 8.24 -34.96 1.16
C GLY A 200 7.10 -33.96 1.40
N ALA A 201 7.39 -32.71 1.71
CA ALA A 201 6.36 -31.69 1.85
C ALA A 201 5.59 -31.48 0.54
N SER A 202 4.27 -31.35 0.62
CA SER A 202 3.44 -31.12 -0.56
C SER A 202 3.70 -29.74 -1.17
N PRO A 203 3.52 -29.55 -2.50
CA PRO A 203 3.67 -28.25 -3.15
C PRO A 203 2.82 -27.14 -2.53
N THR A 204 1.62 -27.48 -2.10
CA THR A 204 0.71 -26.54 -1.40
C THR A 204 1.27 -26.13 -0.03
N TYR A 205 1.81 -27.07 0.72
CA TYR A 205 2.44 -26.78 2.00
C TYR A 205 3.64 -25.85 1.82
N ILE A 206 4.50 -26.13 0.83
CA ILE A 206 5.68 -25.31 0.53
C ILE A 206 5.25 -23.90 0.15
N ALA A 207 4.28 -23.74 -0.76
CA ALA A 207 3.81 -22.43 -1.19
C ALA A 207 3.26 -21.60 0.00
N TRP A 208 2.33 -22.16 0.79
CA TRP A 208 1.61 -21.39 1.80
C TRP A 208 2.30 -21.33 3.17
N ARG A 209 3.09 -22.35 3.55
CA ARG A 209 3.72 -22.42 4.87
C ARG A 209 5.22 -22.09 4.85
N VAL A 210 5.88 -22.28 3.72
CA VAL A 210 7.32 -22.01 3.60
C VAL A 210 7.59 -20.73 2.85
N LEU A 211 7.06 -20.57 1.62
CA LEU A 211 7.35 -19.41 0.78
C LEU A 211 6.59 -18.16 1.22
N LEU A 212 5.27 -18.25 1.44
CA LEU A 212 4.45 -17.07 1.76
C LEU A 212 4.98 -16.26 2.96
N PRO A 213 5.37 -16.84 4.11
CA PRO A 213 5.90 -16.04 5.22
C PRO A 213 7.18 -15.28 4.88
N ASN A 214 7.99 -15.79 3.95
CA ASN A 214 9.22 -15.15 3.49
C ASN A 214 8.97 -14.02 2.49
N VAL A 215 7.85 -14.07 1.77
CA VAL A 215 7.44 -13.05 0.78
C VAL A 215 6.62 -11.92 1.42
N LEU A 216 5.91 -12.20 2.54
CA LEU A 216 5.06 -11.23 3.23
C LEU A 216 5.72 -9.87 3.52
N PRO A 217 7.00 -9.80 3.91
CA PRO A 217 7.65 -8.52 4.13
C PRO A 217 7.65 -7.60 2.90
N SER A 218 8.02 -8.12 1.74
CA SER A 218 8.00 -7.37 0.48
C SER A 218 6.57 -6.99 0.05
N VAL A 219 5.61 -7.88 0.29
CA VAL A 219 4.18 -7.62 0.08
C VAL A 219 3.70 -6.46 0.95
N ALA A 220 4.09 -6.41 2.23
CA ALA A 220 3.68 -5.34 3.14
C ALA A 220 4.18 -3.96 2.68
N VAL A 221 5.39 -3.87 2.13
CA VAL A 221 5.91 -2.64 1.51
C VAL A 221 5.02 -2.22 0.33
N MET A 222 4.71 -3.16 -0.56
CA MET A 222 3.87 -2.88 -1.73
C MET A 222 2.45 -2.47 -1.38
N VAL A 223 1.88 -3.05 -0.32
CA VAL A 223 0.56 -2.65 0.18
C VAL A 223 0.58 -1.19 0.66
N GLY A 224 1.62 -0.77 1.37
CA GLY A 224 1.77 0.64 1.78
C GLY A 224 1.79 1.61 0.60
N LEU A 225 2.55 1.30 -0.45
CA LEU A 225 2.58 2.09 -1.69
C LEU A 225 1.23 2.08 -2.42
N LEU A 226 0.55 0.93 -2.44
CA LEU A 226 -0.77 0.79 -3.05
C LEU A 226 -1.82 1.67 -2.37
N PHE A 227 -1.79 1.79 -1.04
CA PHE A 227 -2.69 2.70 -0.31
C PHE A 227 -2.59 4.13 -0.81
N GLY A 228 -1.37 4.67 -0.89
CA GLY A 228 -1.15 6.03 -1.41
C GLY A 228 -1.68 6.21 -2.83
N GLN A 229 -1.43 5.22 -3.70
CA GLN A 229 -1.89 5.24 -5.07
C GLN A 229 -3.43 5.16 -5.19
N VAL A 230 -4.08 4.37 -4.34
CA VAL A 230 -5.56 4.25 -4.32
C VAL A 230 -6.20 5.56 -3.85
N LEU A 231 -5.69 6.17 -2.77
CA LEU A 231 -6.17 7.46 -2.29
C LEU A 231 -6.07 8.55 -3.37
N LEU A 232 -4.95 8.60 -4.08
CA LEU A 232 -4.77 9.56 -5.18
C LEU A 232 -5.73 9.27 -6.35
N THR A 233 -5.94 8.01 -6.68
CA THR A 233 -6.86 7.62 -7.77
C THR A 233 -8.31 7.93 -7.39
N GLU A 234 -8.72 7.65 -6.15
CA GLU A 234 -10.05 7.98 -5.62
C GLU A 234 -10.29 9.49 -5.65
N ALA A 235 -9.30 10.30 -5.22
CA ALA A 235 -9.37 11.74 -5.29
C ALA A 235 -9.50 12.26 -6.74
N SER A 236 -8.75 11.66 -7.67
CA SER A 236 -8.83 12.00 -9.09
C SER A 236 -10.20 11.67 -9.69
N LEU A 237 -10.79 10.53 -9.31
CA LEU A 237 -12.15 10.15 -9.74
C LEU A 237 -13.20 11.08 -9.15
N GLY A 238 -13.07 11.42 -7.86
CA GLY A 238 -13.93 12.41 -7.21
C GLY A 238 -13.85 13.77 -7.92
N PHE A 239 -12.62 14.21 -8.25
CA PHE A 239 -12.42 15.44 -9.02
C PHE A 239 -13.04 15.39 -10.41
N LEU A 240 -13.08 14.25 -11.07
CA LEU A 240 -13.75 14.06 -12.36
C LEU A 240 -15.29 13.90 -12.25
N GLY A 241 -15.85 14.00 -11.03
CA GLY A 241 -17.27 13.82 -10.79
C GLY A 241 -17.74 12.36 -10.84
N LEU A 242 -16.81 11.41 -10.78
CA LEU A 242 -17.06 9.96 -10.82
C LEU A 242 -17.10 9.32 -9.43
N GLY A 243 -17.01 10.12 -8.35
CA GLY A 243 -17.17 9.66 -6.97
C GLY A 243 -18.60 9.26 -6.65
N ASP A 244 -18.79 8.46 -5.59
CA ASP A 244 -20.11 8.14 -5.09
C ASP A 244 -20.69 9.34 -4.31
N PRO A 245 -21.80 9.96 -4.78
CA PRO A 245 -22.38 11.14 -4.14
C PRO A 245 -22.96 10.86 -2.75
N ASN A 246 -23.20 9.59 -2.41
CA ASN A 246 -23.76 9.16 -1.13
C ASN A 246 -22.67 8.87 -0.08
N THR A 247 -21.41 8.82 -0.49
CA THR A 247 -20.28 8.52 0.39
C THR A 247 -19.36 9.71 0.51
N LEU A 248 -19.40 10.37 1.67
CA LEU A 248 -18.56 11.52 1.97
C LEU A 248 -17.11 11.07 2.10
N SER A 249 -16.35 11.19 1.01
CA SER A 249 -14.90 10.91 0.94
C SER A 249 -14.12 12.20 0.68
N TRP A 250 -12.81 12.16 0.89
CA TRP A 250 -11.95 13.28 0.53
C TRP A 250 -11.97 13.58 -0.97
N GLY A 251 -12.07 12.54 -1.80
CA GLY A 251 -12.19 12.69 -3.25
C GLY A 251 -13.47 13.42 -3.65
N LEU A 252 -14.60 13.09 -3.02
CA LEU A 252 -15.86 13.81 -3.24
C LEU A 252 -15.75 15.29 -2.85
N LEU A 253 -15.12 15.60 -1.71
CA LEU A 253 -14.92 16.98 -1.25
C LEU A 253 -14.06 17.79 -2.23
N VAL A 254 -12.95 17.20 -2.72
CA VAL A 254 -12.10 17.82 -3.75
C VAL A 254 -12.88 18.02 -5.05
N GLY A 255 -13.69 17.04 -5.46
CA GLY A 255 -14.55 17.17 -6.65
C GLY A 255 -15.54 18.31 -6.53
N ALA A 256 -16.20 18.43 -5.39
CA ALA A 256 -17.17 19.51 -5.12
C ALA A 256 -16.55 20.91 -5.11
N SER A 257 -15.23 21.02 -4.90
CA SER A 257 -14.53 22.32 -4.88
C SER A 257 -14.30 22.96 -6.24
N GLN A 258 -14.39 22.20 -7.36
CA GLN A 258 -13.99 22.65 -8.71
C GLN A 258 -14.60 23.99 -9.14
N GLY A 259 -15.91 24.14 -8.97
CA GLY A 259 -16.62 25.36 -9.38
C GLY A 259 -16.29 26.58 -8.53
N PHE A 260 -15.64 26.39 -7.37
CA PHE A 260 -15.47 27.41 -6.35
C PHE A 260 -14.01 27.76 -6.04
N LEU A 261 -13.04 27.20 -6.74
CA LEU A 261 -11.59 27.37 -6.48
C LEU A 261 -11.14 28.84 -6.43
N ARG A 262 -11.78 29.73 -7.20
CA ARG A 262 -11.45 31.16 -7.26
C ARG A 262 -11.97 31.96 -6.07
N VAL A 263 -13.04 31.49 -5.42
CA VAL A 263 -13.73 32.22 -4.34
C VAL A 263 -13.58 31.52 -3.00
N ALA A 264 -13.41 30.19 -2.99
CA ALA A 264 -13.38 29.36 -1.80
C ALA A 264 -12.25 28.32 -1.87
N TRP A 265 -11.00 28.79 -1.87
CA TRP A 265 -9.79 27.95 -1.98
C TRP A 265 -9.71 26.85 -0.90
N TRP A 266 -10.29 27.10 0.28
CA TRP A 266 -10.27 26.18 1.43
C TRP A 266 -10.97 24.85 1.12
N LEU A 267 -11.97 24.85 0.22
CA LEU A 267 -12.69 23.65 -0.17
C LEU A 267 -11.78 22.60 -0.84
N ALA A 268 -10.74 23.01 -1.54
CA ALA A 268 -9.77 22.11 -2.15
C ALA A 268 -8.56 21.85 -1.25
N VAL A 269 -8.07 22.90 -0.57
CA VAL A 269 -6.82 22.83 0.19
C VAL A 269 -6.92 21.90 1.38
N PHE A 270 -7.96 22.00 2.20
CA PHE A 270 -8.06 21.17 3.41
C PHE A 270 -8.24 19.68 3.12
N PRO A 271 -9.16 19.23 2.26
CA PRO A 271 -9.22 17.80 1.90
C PRO A 271 -7.99 17.36 1.11
N GLY A 272 -7.40 18.20 0.28
CA GLY A 272 -6.14 17.93 -0.42
C GLY A 272 -4.96 17.72 0.54
N LEU A 273 -4.86 18.52 1.61
CA LEU A 273 -3.87 18.32 2.67
C LEU A 273 -4.10 17.00 3.42
N ALA A 274 -5.35 16.66 3.73
CA ALA A 274 -5.67 15.40 4.38
C ALA A 274 -5.23 14.18 3.54
N ILE A 275 -5.52 14.19 2.24
CA ILE A 275 -5.05 13.19 1.28
C ILE A 275 -3.51 13.14 1.26
N THR A 276 -2.86 14.30 1.17
CA THR A 276 -1.39 14.39 1.12
C THR A 276 -0.74 13.81 2.37
N ILE A 277 -1.26 14.15 3.55
CA ILE A 277 -0.76 13.62 4.84
C ILE A 277 -0.93 12.10 4.91
N ALA A 278 -2.09 11.58 4.48
CA ALA A 278 -2.34 10.15 4.47
C ALA A 278 -1.40 9.43 3.49
N ILE A 279 -1.23 9.92 2.26
CA ILE A 279 -0.30 9.35 1.28
C ILE A 279 1.13 9.37 1.82
N LEU A 280 1.56 10.49 2.40
CA LEU A 280 2.89 10.62 2.99
C LEU A 280 3.10 9.62 4.13
N ALA A 281 2.10 9.42 4.99
CA ALA A 281 2.15 8.44 6.07
C ALA A 281 2.42 7.02 5.55
N PHE A 282 1.66 6.57 4.57
CA PHE A 282 1.81 5.23 4.00
C PHE A 282 3.14 5.07 3.26
N ASN A 283 3.58 6.07 2.49
CA ASN A 283 4.86 6.01 1.76
C ASN A 283 6.05 5.99 2.72
N LEU A 284 6.08 6.85 3.74
CA LEU A 284 7.15 6.86 4.73
C LEU A 284 7.24 5.55 5.51
N LEU A 285 6.11 4.92 5.80
CA LEU A 285 6.08 3.61 6.44
C LEU A 285 6.57 2.50 5.50
N ALA A 286 6.15 2.52 4.24
CA ALA A 286 6.60 1.58 3.23
C ALA A 286 8.12 1.67 3.02
N ASP A 287 8.67 2.90 2.94
CA ASP A 287 10.12 3.14 2.83
C ASP A 287 10.88 2.66 4.06
N ALA A 288 10.38 2.97 5.27
CA ALA A 288 11.00 2.53 6.51
C ALA A 288 10.98 0.99 6.65
N LEU A 289 9.88 0.35 6.23
CA LEU A 289 9.73 -1.10 6.22
C LEU A 289 10.67 -1.73 5.19
N SER A 290 10.71 -1.22 3.96
CA SER A 290 11.63 -1.67 2.92
C SER A 290 13.08 -1.63 3.39
N ALA A 291 13.48 -0.51 3.99
CA ALA A 291 14.82 -0.32 4.50
C ALA A 291 15.13 -1.16 5.77
N ALA A 292 14.12 -1.54 6.55
CA ALA A 292 14.27 -2.48 7.67
C ALA A 292 14.45 -3.92 7.20
N LEU A 293 13.94 -4.25 6.01
CA LEU A 293 14.02 -5.58 5.40
C LEU A 293 15.27 -5.73 4.51
N GLY A 294 15.63 -4.68 3.77
CA GLY A 294 16.81 -4.67 2.88
C GLY A 294 18.16 -4.67 3.60
N GLY A 295 18.18 -4.44 4.92
CA GLY A 295 19.38 -4.57 5.76
C GLY A 295 19.60 -6.00 6.31
N ARG A 296 18.89 -6.99 5.82
CA ARG A 296 19.03 -8.42 6.12
C ARG A 296 19.65 -9.14 4.94
#